data_447f3ecab3fe941b41849e9f89c6831b
#
_entry.id   447f3ecab3fe941b41849e9f89c6831b
#
_cell.length_a   1.000
_cell.length_b   1.000
_cell.length_c   1.000
_cell.angle_alpha   90.00
_cell.angle_beta   90.00
_cell.angle_gamma   90.00
#
_symmetry.space_group_name_H-M   'P 1'
#
loop_
_entity.id
_entity.type
_entity.pdbx_description
1 polymer ?
#
loop_
_entity_poly.entity_id
_entity_poly.type
_entity_poly.pdbx_seq_one_letter_code
_entity_poly.pdbx_strand_id
1 'polypeptide(L)'
;MITEAIAKIVKGENLDKEMAAAVMDEIMSGEATQAQIGSFLTALHIKGETIDEITAFAEIMRKHCGEFTPGVDEEIDIVGTGGDCAGTFNISTVSSLVTAAGGGKVAKHGNRAASSKCGTADCLEALGVNIAADCKVSEACLKDLGTCFLFAQKYHTAMRFVGAPRKEIKIPTVFNILGPLANPAKANLQLLGVYDASLVDPLAKVLSNLGVKRGMVVHGNDGLDEISAVTTTTICEFNDGTFNTYTLDPTAYGFTLCDKAELVGGTPEENAQIAKDILSGKITDGKRTAVILNAGAALHITNRISLEEGFALAADILANGSGLKKLEDFIAATNA
;
A
#
# COMPACT_ATOMS: atom_id res chain seq x y z
N MET A 1 23.89 -19.89 2.49
CA MET A 1 22.83 -19.57 3.48
C MET A 1 21.46 -20.12 3.04
N ILE A 2 20.96 -19.85 1.82
CA ILE A 2 19.61 -20.26 1.37
C ILE A 2 19.36 -21.77 1.44
N THR A 3 20.33 -22.63 1.10
CA THR A 3 20.18 -24.10 1.16
C THR A 3 19.97 -24.59 2.60
N GLU A 4 20.63 -23.97 3.55
CA GLU A 4 20.47 -24.29 4.98
C GLU A 4 19.11 -23.84 5.51
N ALA A 5 18.68 -22.64 5.11
CA ALA A 5 17.35 -22.13 5.44
C ALA A 5 16.24 -23.03 4.86
N ILE A 6 16.34 -23.47 3.60
CA ILE A 6 15.41 -24.43 3.01
C ILE A 6 15.37 -25.73 3.87
N ALA A 7 16.52 -26.24 4.29
CA ALA A 7 16.58 -27.46 5.12
C ALA A 7 15.89 -27.31 6.48
N LYS A 8 15.83 -26.10 7.05
CA LYS A 8 15.07 -25.79 8.28
C LYS A 8 13.56 -25.67 7.99
N ILE A 9 13.18 -24.82 7.03
CA ILE A 9 11.76 -24.52 6.80
C ILE A 9 10.95 -25.71 6.29
N VAL A 10 11.56 -26.65 5.54
CA VAL A 10 10.89 -27.91 5.14
C VAL A 10 10.58 -28.84 6.33
N LYS A 11 11.23 -28.63 7.48
CA LYS A 11 10.91 -29.32 8.74
C LYS A 11 9.90 -28.57 9.61
N GLY A 12 9.40 -27.42 9.12
CA GLY A 12 8.50 -26.54 9.86
C GLY A 12 9.22 -25.64 10.89
N GLU A 13 10.56 -25.56 10.85
CA GLU A 13 11.34 -24.70 11.74
C GLU A 13 11.32 -23.25 11.25
N ASN A 14 11.21 -22.29 12.18
CA ASN A 14 11.32 -20.86 11.87
C ASN A 14 12.79 -20.47 11.67
N LEU A 15 13.01 -19.46 10.86
CA LEU A 15 14.30 -18.81 10.73
C LEU A 15 14.44 -17.74 11.84
N ASP A 16 15.62 -17.62 12.41
CA ASP A 16 15.96 -16.44 13.19
C ASP A 16 16.13 -15.22 12.26
N LYS A 17 16.12 -14.01 12.85
CA LYS A 17 16.18 -12.76 12.10
C LYS A 17 17.43 -12.65 11.24
N GLU A 18 18.57 -13.13 11.74
CA GLU A 18 19.86 -13.08 11.08
C GLU A 18 19.88 -13.97 9.84
N MET A 19 19.38 -15.21 9.95
CA MET A 19 19.29 -16.13 8.82
C MET A 19 18.27 -15.66 7.78
N ALA A 20 17.11 -15.20 8.21
CA ALA A 20 16.09 -14.63 7.32
C ALA A 20 16.66 -13.45 6.51
N ALA A 21 17.34 -12.51 7.18
CA ALA A 21 18.00 -11.38 6.53
C ALA A 21 19.08 -11.83 5.54
N ALA A 22 19.94 -12.77 5.94
CA ALA A 22 21.02 -13.25 5.08
C ALA A 22 20.51 -13.98 3.82
N VAL A 23 19.42 -14.75 3.93
CA VAL A 23 18.79 -15.41 2.77
C VAL A 23 18.18 -14.40 1.83
N MET A 24 17.47 -13.39 2.35
CA MET A 24 16.89 -12.36 1.51
C MET A 24 17.99 -11.51 0.83
N ASP A 25 19.09 -11.23 1.52
CA ASP A 25 20.24 -10.51 0.93
C ASP A 25 20.88 -11.33 -0.22
N GLU A 26 21.06 -12.64 -0.04
CA GLU A 26 21.54 -13.58 -1.07
C GLU A 26 20.61 -13.59 -2.30
N ILE A 27 19.29 -13.57 -2.08
CA ILE A 27 18.30 -13.51 -3.15
C ILE A 27 18.35 -12.15 -3.87
N MET A 28 18.34 -11.04 -3.12
CA MET A 28 18.32 -9.69 -3.68
C MET A 28 19.65 -9.30 -4.35
N SER A 29 20.76 -9.94 -3.99
CA SER A 29 22.06 -9.79 -4.65
C SER A 29 22.18 -10.63 -5.93
N GLY A 30 21.23 -11.56 -6.18
CA GLY A 30 21.24 -12.45 -7.35
C GLY A 30 22.21 -13.63 -7.23
N GLU A 31 22.64 -13.95 -6.02
CA GLU A 31 23.54 -15.07 -5.73
C GLU A 31 22.80 -16.42 -5.68
N ALA A 32 21.50 -16.40 -5.33
CA ALA A 32 20.66 -17.60 -5.28
C ALA A 32 20.19 -18.01 -6.69
N THR A 33 20.22 -19.33 -6.95
CA THR A 33 19.68 -19.87 -8.20
C THR A 33 18.16 -19.84 -8.23
N GLN A 34 17.55 -19.88 -9.43
CA GLN A 34 16.09 -19.88 -9.59
C GLN A 34 15.44 -21.09 -8.87
N ALA A 35 16.09 -22.25 -8.88
CA ALA A 35 15.62 -23.45 -8.18
C ALA A 35 15.64 -23.26 -6.65
N GLN A 36 16.68 -22.63 -6.12
CA GLN A 36 16.77 -22.30 -4.69
C GLN A 36 15.69 -21.30 -4.28
N ILE A 37 15.48 -20.23 -5.06
CA ILE A 37 14.44 -19.23 -4.80
C ILE A 37 13.05 -19.88 -4.83
N GLY A 38 12.73 -20.67 -5.86
CA GLY A 38 11.45 -21.38 -5.96
C GLY A 38 11.21 -22.34 -4.78
N SER A 39 12.23 -23.11 -4.41
CA SER A 39 12.15 -24.04 -3.26
C SER A 39 11.95 -23.29 -1.95
N PHE A 40 12.71 -22.21 -1.73
CA PHE A 40 12.59 -21.37 -0.53
C PHE A 40 11.20 -20.77 -0.39
N LEU A 41 10.70 -20.11 -1.45
CA LEU A 41 9.39 -19.46 -1.44
C LEU A 41 8.25 -20.45 -1.24
N THR A 42 8.33 -21.62 -1.86
CA THR A 42 7.31 -22.68 -1.71
C THR A 42 7.32 -23.26 -0.30
N ALA A 43 8.49 -23.60 0.24
CA ALA A 43 8.60 -24.13 1.58
C ALA A 43 8.16 -23.12 2.65
N LEU A 44 8.53 -21.85 2.47
CA LEU A 44 8.14 -20.75 3.35
C LEU A 44 6.61 -20.54 3.35
N HIS A 45 5.97 -20.56 2.17
CA HIS A 45 4.51 -20.48 2.04
C HIS A 45 3.80 -21.65 2.76
N ILE A 46 4.33 -22.88 2.65
CA ILE A 46 3.75 -24.07 3.33
C ILE A 46 3.88 -23.95 4.85
N LYS A 47 5.03 -23.47 5.34
CA LYS A 47 5.27 -23.28 6.78
C LYS A 47 4.44 -22.14 7.35
N GLY A 48 4.22 -21.09 6.59
CA GLY A 48 3.74 -19.79 7.05
C GLY A 48 4.86 -18.92 7.61
N GLU A 49 4.84 -17.64 7.25
CA GLU A 49 5.85 -16.66 7.65
C GLU A 49 5.60 -16.15 9.08
N THR A 50 6.66 -15.97 9.86
CA THR A 50 6.60 -15.30 11.17
C THR A 50 6.78 -13.80 11.03
N ILE A 51 6.36 -13.04 12.07
CA ILE A 51 6.57 -11.58 12.15
C ILE A 51 8.06 -11.24 11.99
N ASP A 52 8.96 -11.98 12.65
CA ASP A 52 10.40 -11.73 12.60
C ASP A 52 10.97 -12.00 11.21
N GLU A 53 10.54 -13.08 10.54
CA GLU A 53 10.93 -13.38 9.16
C GLU A 53 10.47 -12.29 8.19
N ILE A 54 9.19 -11.89 8.25
CA ILE A 54 8.65 -10.83 7.39
C ILE A 54 9.38 -9.51 7.63
N THR A 55 9.64 -9.17 8.91
CA THR A 55 10.38 -7.95 9.27
C THR A 55 11.77 -7.95 8.66
N ALA A 56 12.52 -9.05 8.85
CA ALA A 56 13.88 -9.19 8.30
C ALA A 56 13.90 -9.10 6.77
N PHE A 57 12.94 -9.73 6.09
CA PHE A 57 12.83 -9.67 4.64
C PHE A 57 12.54 -8.24 4.14
N ALA A 58 11.64 -7.53 4.80
CA ALA A 58 11.32 -6.14 4.45
C ALA A 58 12.51 -5.18 4.72
N GLU A 59 13.25 -5.36 5.81
CA GLU A 59 14.46 -4.59 6.11
C GLU A 59 15.51 -4.73 4.98
N ILE A 60 15.73 -5.96 4.49
CA ILE A 60 16.67 -6.21 3.40
C ILE A 60 16.15 -5.65 2.06
N MET A 61 14.85 -5.77 1.77
CA MET A 61 14.29 -5.14 0.58
C MET A 61 14.47 -3.62 0.60
N ARG A 62 14.28 -2.97 1.76
CA ARG A 62 14.55 -1.53 1.94
C ARG A 62 16.03 -1.19 1.77
N LYS A 63 16.95 -2.09 2.16
CA LYS A 63 18.40 -1.93 1.99
C LYS A 63 18.81 -1.97 0.51
N HIS A 64 18.18 -2.84 -0.29
CA HIS A 64 18.42 -2.97 -1.74
C HIS A 64 17.57 -2.02 -2.59
N CYS A 65 16.81 -1.15 -1.96
CA CYS A 65 16.01 -0.14 -2.65
C CYS A 65 16.86 1.03 -3.12
N GLY A 66 16.46 1.67 -4.22
CA GLY A 66 17.03 2.94 -4.66
C GLY A 66 16.82 4.04 -3.62
N GLU A 67 17.77 4.99 -3.55
CA GLU A 67 17.73 6.09 -2.59
C GLU A 67 16.56 7.04 -2.86
N PHE A 68 15.92 7.48 -1.79
CA PHE A 68 14.90 8.52 -1.76
C PHE A 68 14.98 9.26 -0.42
N THR A 69 14.97 10.59 -0.47
CA THR A 69 15.02 11.44 0.72
C THR A 69 13.73 12.24 0.82
N PRO A 70 12.82 11.90 1.75
CA PRO A 70 11.49 12.55 1.85
C PRO A 70 11.56 14.07 2.03
N GLY A 71 12.53 14.58 2.79
CA GLY A 71 12.68 16.00 3.08
C GLY A 71 11.53 16.60 3.92
N VAL A 72 10.76 15.73 4.58
CA VAL A 72 9.68 16.06 5.50
C VAL A 72 9.83 15.18 6.75
N ASP A 73 9.24 15.60 7.88
CA ASP A 73 9.39 14.90 9.16
C ASP A 73 8.45 13.68 9.28
N GLU A 74 7.29 13.76 8.66
CA GLU A 74 6.30 12.69 8.65
C GLU A 74 5.68 12.57 7.25
N GLU A 75 5.63 11.34 6.75
CA GLU A 75 4.96 10.98 5.51
C GLU A 75 4.19 9.67 5.66
N ILE A 76 3.05 9.60 4.97
CA ILE A 76 2.19 8.42 4.95
C ILE A 76 2.28 7.68 3.62
N ASP A 77 2.31 6.33 3.69
CA ASP A 77 1.97 5.48 2.54
C ASP A 77 0.51 4.98 2.69
N ILE A 78 -0.24 5.04 1.60
CA ILE A 78 -1.62 4.53 1.53
C ILE A 78 -1.62 3.46 0.45
N VAL A 79 -1.62 2.20 0.86
CA VAL A 79 -1.34 1.08 -0.03
C VAL A 79 -2.09 -0.18 0.39
N GLY A 80 -2.47 -1.02 -0.57
CA GLY A 80 -2.97 -2.37 -0.32
C GLY A 80 -1.97 -3.43 -0.76
N THR A 81 -2.12 -4.64 -0.23
CA THR A 81 -1.34 -5.80 -0.68
C THR A 81 -1.71 -6.21 -2.10
N GLY A 82 -2.90 -5.83 -2.55
CA GLY A 82 -3.51 -6.44 -3.72
C GLY A 82 -3.91 -7.88 -3.45
N GLY A 83 -4.41 -8.56 -4.49
CA GLY A 83 -4.75 -9.99 -4.38
C GLY A 83 -6.16 -10.26 -3.87
N ASP A 84 -6.93 -9.26 -3.56
CA ASP A 84 -8.33 -9.32 -3.13
C ASP A 84 -9.30 -9.77 -4.23
N CYS A 85 -8.87 -9.71 -5.50
CA CYS A 85 -9.66 -10.07 -6.68
C CYS A 85 -10.99 -9.30 -6.80
N ALA A 86 -11.16 -8.18 -6.11
CA ALA A 86 -12.41 -7.41 -6.08
C ALA A 86 -12.65 -6.61 -7.37
N GLY A 87 -11.60 -6.29 -8.10
CA GLY A 87 -11.70 -5.53 -9.35
C GLY A 87 -12.22 -4.10 -9.17
N THR A 88 -11.98 -3.51 -8.02
CA THR A 88 -12.40 -2.14 -7.69
C THR A 88 -11.62 -1.10 -8.50
N PHE A 89 -12.16 0.11 -8.58
CA PHE A 89 -11.38 1.25 -9.05
C PHE A 89 -10.23 1.54 -8.06
N ASN A 90 -9.28 2.38 -8.45
CA ASN A 90 -8.07 2.64 -7.63
C ASN A 90 -8.39 3.52 -6.40
N ILE A 91 -9.06 2.95 -5.38
CA ILE A 91 -9.53 3.63 -4.16
C ILE A 91 -8.36 4.34 -3.48
N SER A 92 -7.28 3.61 -3.16
CA SER A 92 -6.11 4.17 -2.46
C SER A 92 -5.43 5.29 -3.24
N THR A 93 -5.46 5.27 -4.58
CA THR A 93 -4.89 6.33 -5.42
C THR A 93 -5.68 7.64 -5.26
N VAL A 94 -7.01 7.57 -5.33
CA VAL A 94 -7.87 8.76 -5.15
C VAL A 94 -7.78 9.25 -3.69
N SER A 95 -7.82 8.33 -2.73
CA SER A 95 -7.68 8.64 -1.30
C SER A 95 -6.36 9.34 -0.99
N SER A 96 -5.26 8.97 -1.67
CA SER A 96 -3.95 9.63 -1.52
C SER A 96 -3.98 11.10 -1.93
N LEU A 97 -4.68 11.44 -3.02
CA LEU A 97 -4.83 12.83 -3.48
C LEU A 97 -5.70 13.65 -2.52
N VAL A 98 -6.76 13.06 -1.99
CA VAL A 98 -7.62 13.69 -0.97
C VAL A 98 -6.83 13.91 0.32
N THR A 99 -6.07 12.93 0.78
CA THR A 99 -5.22 13.04 1.97
C THR A 99 -4.18 14.15 1.81
N ALA A 100 -3.53 14.23 0.64
CA ALA A 100 -2.57 15.29 0.35
C ALA A 100 -3.22 16.68 0.29
N ALA A 101 -4.46 16.78 -0.21
CA ALA A 101 -5.24 18.03 -0.18
C ALA A 101 -5.62 18.44 1.24
N GLY A 102 -5.80 17.48 2.16
CA GLY A 102 -6.07 17.69 3.58
C GLY A 102 -4.84 17.95 4.44
N GLY A 103 -3.66 18.13 3.83
CA GLY A 103 -2.42 18.50 4.53
C GLY A 103 -1.49 17.33 4.86
N GLY A 104 -1.91 16.09 4.63
CA GLY A 104 -1.03 14.92 4.78
C GLY A 104 0.11 14.94 3.76
N LYS A 105 1.29 14.45 4.15
CA LYS A 105 2.41 14.24 3.24
C LYS A 105 2.40 12.81 2.74
N VAL A 106 1.97 12.57 1.50
CA VAL A 106 1.75 11.22 0.96
C VAL A 106 2.91 10.79 0.06
N ALA A 107 3.70 9.82 0.52
CA ALA A 107 4.72 9.14 -0.27
C ALA A 107 4.17 7.80 -0.77
N LYS A 108 3.31 7.86 -1.81
CA LYS A 108 2.64 6.66 -2.28
C LYS A 108 3.57 5.74 -3.05
N HIS A 109 3.77 4.51 -2.51
CA HIS A 109 4.45 3.43 -3.21
C HIS A 109 3.44 2.60 -4.02
N GLY A 110 3.80 2.20 -5.22
CA GLY A 110 2.89 1.41 -6.04
C GLY A 110 3.52 0.86 -7.32
N ASN A 111 2.76 -0.01 -7.99
CA ASN A 111 3.21 -0.70 -9.20
C ASN A 111 2.10 -0.72 -10.27
N ARG A 112 2.43 -1.26 -11.44
CA ARG A 112 1.44 -1.66 -12.45
C ARG A 112 0.62 -2.85 -11.96
N ALA A 113 -0.52 -3.07 -12.61
CA ALA A 113 -1.36 -4.23 -12.33
C ALA A 113 -0.59 -5.54 -12.47
N ALA A 114 -0.78 -6.45 -11.50
CA ALA A 114 -0.28 -7.82 -11.57
C ALA A 114 -1.37 -8.80 -12.03
N SER A 115 -2.58 -8.67 -11.49
CA SER A 115 -3.75 -9.52 -11.79
C SER A 115 -5.02 -8.72 -12.09
N SER A 116 -5.10 -7.46 -11.65
CA SER A 116 -6.22 -6.55 -11.94
C SER A 116 -6.09 -5.94 -13.35
N LYS A 117 -7.13 -5.21 -13.79
CA LYS A 117 -7.12 -4.50 -15.08
C LYS A 117 -6.31 -3.20 -15.04
N CYS A 118 -6.14 -2.60 -13.86
CA CYS A 118 -5.50 -1.31 -13.68
C CYS A 118 -4.82 -1.24 -12.30
N GLY A 119 -3.50 -1.11 -12.27
CA GLY A 119 -2.73 -0.83 -11.06
C GLY A 119 -2.63 0.66 -10.77
N THR A 120 -2.03 1.02 -9.63
CA THR A 120 -1.81 2.43 -9.25
C THR A 120 -1.03 3.19 -10.32
N ALA A 121 0.07 2.60 -10.83
CA ALA A 121 0.90 3.24 -11.86
C ALA A 121 0.13 3.46 -13.16
N ASP A 122 -0.68 2.47 -13.57
CA ASP A 122 -1.48 2.56 -14.79
C ASP A 122 -2.53 3.68 -14.69
N CYS A 123 -3.21 3.79 -13.55
CA CYS A 123 -4.18 4.84 -13.29
C CYS A 123 -3.54 6.24 -13.27
N LEU A 124 -2.41 6.41 -12.58
CA LEU A 124 -1.70 7.69 -12.49
C LEU A 124 -1.17 8.14 -13.87
N GLU A 125 -0.64 7.21 -14.65
CA GLU A 125 -0.18 7.48 -16.02
C GLU A 125 -1.35 7.92 -16.93
N ALA A 126 -2.51 7.25 -16.84
CA ALA A 126 -3.72 7.64 -17.55
C ALA A 126 -4.31 8.97 -17.08
N LEU A 127 -4.08 9.37 -15.82
CA LEU A 127 -4.39 10.70 -15.30
C LEU A 127 -3.46 11.78 -15.85
N GLY A 128 -2.31 11.42 -16.41
CA GLY A 128 -1.32 12.35 -16.96
C GLY A 128 -0.11 12.60 -16.03
N VAL A 129 0.00 11.88 -14.93
CA VAL A 129 1.17 11.95 -14.03
C VAL A 129 2.36 11.25 -14.69
N ASN A 130 3.52 11.91 -14.72
CA ASN A 130 4.76 11.27 -15.16
C ASN A 130 5.30 10.34 -14.08
N ILE A 131 4.90 9.06 -14.12
CA ILE A 131 5.31 8.04 -13.15
C ILE A 131 6.81 7.68 -13.23
N ALA A 132 7.49 8.06 -14.30
CA ALA A 132 8.92 7.85 -14.50
C ALA A 132 9.76 9.08 -14.13
N ALA A 133 9.15 10.12 -13.54
CA ALA A 133 9.84 11.33 -13.11
C ALA A 133 11.08 11.02 -12.24
N ASP A 134 12.10 11.84 -12.32
CA ASP A 134 13.31 11.66 -11.53
C ASP A 134 13.06 11.70 -10.02
N CYS A 135 13.93 11.03 -9.26
CA CYS A 135 13.83 10.97 -7.80
C CYS A 135 13.74 12.38 -7.19
N LYS A 136 14.54 13.33 -7.67
CA LYS A 136 14.51 14.72 -7.21
C LYS A 136 13.18 15.43 -7.47
N VAL A 137 12.51 15.12 -8.58
CA VAL A 137 11.16 15.64 -8.86
C VAL A 137 10.16 15.06 -7.86
N SER A 138 10.25 13.75 -7.59
CA SER A 138 9.38 13.10 -6.58
C SER A 138 9.64 13.67 -5.17
N GLU A 139 10.90 13.92 -4.80
CA GLU A 139 11.27 14.57 -3.53
C GLU A 139 10.70 15.99 -3.42
N ALA A 140 10.83 16.79 -4.49
CA ALA A 140 10.24 18.13 -4.55
C ALA A 140 8.70 18.09 -4.47
N CYS A 141 8.06 17.19 -5.20
CA CYS A 141 6.60 17.01 -5.13
C CYS A 141 6.13 16.67 -3.71
N LEU A 142 6.81 15.76 -3.01
CA LEU A 142 6.46 15.42 -1.63
C LEU A 142 6.60 16.63 -0.70
N LYS A 143 7.71 17.33 -0.80
CA LYS A 143 8.01 18.52 0.04
C LYS A 143 7.02 19.66 -0.21
N ASP A 144 6.86 20.05 -1.47
CA ASP A 144 6.19 21.30 -1.84
C ASP A 144 4.68 21.10 -2.04
N LEU A 145 4.25 19.97 -2.65
CA LEU A 145 2.84 19.67 -2.91
C LEU A 145 2.22 18.73 -1.88
N GLY A 146 3.05 18.01 -1.10
CA GLY A 146 2.58 17.03 -0.13
C GLY A 146 2.19 15.69 -0.75
N THR A 147 2.57 15.40 -1.99
CA THR A 147 2.32 14.09 -2.61
C THR A 147 3.41 13.75 -3.61
N CYS A 148 3.80 12.46 -3.65
CA CYS A 148 4.63 11.91 -4.71
C CYS A 148 4.23 10.46 -5.00
N PHE A 149 4.67 9.95 -6.15
CA PHE A 149 4.53 8.56 -6.52
C PHE A 149 5.90 7.90 -6.66
N LEU A 150 6.09 6.81 -5.94
CA LEU A 150 7.30 6.01 -5.93
C LEU A 150 7.05 4.72 -6.72
N PHE A 151 7.41 4.73 -7.99
CA PHE A 151 7.16 3.62 -8.90
C PHE A 151 8.06 2.42 -8.56
N ALA A 152 7.49 1.31 -8.10
CA ALA A 152 8.22 0.17 -7.57
C ALA A 152 9.30 -0.37 -8.52
N GLN A 153 9.06 -0.41 -9.84
CA GLN A 153 10.04 -0.92 -10.80
C GLN A 153 11.30 -0.04 -10.90
N LYS A 154 11.19 1.25 -10.58
CA LYS A 154 12.32 2.18 -10.57
C LYS A 154 13.20 2.00 -9.33
N TYR A 155 12.60 1.72 -8.19
CA TYR A 155 13.31 1.65 -6.91
C TYR A 155 13.76 0.23 -6.55
N HIS A 156 12.99 -0.80 -6.89
CA HIS A 156 13.25 -2.19 -6.51
C HIS A 156 13.81 -3.02 -7.68
N THR A 157 14.94 -2.60 -8.24
CA THR A 157 15.55 -3.29 -9.40
C THR A 157 15.98 -4.72 -9.09
N ALA A 158 16.26 -5.05 -7.82
CA ALA A 158 16.58 -6.40 -7.35
C ALA A 158 15.42 -7.40 -7.52
N MET A 159 14.17 -6.93 -7.64
CA MET A 159 13.00 -7.79 -7.90
C MET A 159 13.10 -8.59 -9.21
N ARG A 160 13.99 -8.20 -10.13
CA ARG A 160 14.26 -8.98 -11.34
C ARG A 160 14.73 -10.42 -11.05
N PHE A 161 15.40 -10.64 -9.91
CA PHE A 161 15.91 -11.95 -9.54
C PHE A 161 14.82 -12.93 -9.10
N VAL A 162 13.69 -12.43 -8.58
CA VAL A 162 12.56 -13.25 -8.10
C VAL A 162 11.39 -13.30 -9.06
N GLY A 163 11.40 -12.50 -10.13
CA GLY A 163 10.29 -12.39 -11.06
C GLY A 163 9.98 -13.71 -11.79
N ALA A 164 11.00 -14.39 -12.32
CA ALA A 164 10.82 -15.65 -13.02
C ALA A 164 10.33 -16.78 -12.09
N PRO A 165 10.96 -17.10 -10.93
CA PRO A 165 10.44 -18.11 -10.03
C PRO A 165 8.99 -17.87 -9.62
N ARG A 166 8.64 -16.64 -9.24
CA ARG A 166 7.26 -16.31 -8.84
C ARG A 166 6.24 -16.54 -9.98
N LYS A 167 6.62 -16.19 -11.21
CA LYS A 167 5.77 -16.40 -12.39
C LYS A 167 5.58 -17.88 -12.72
N GLU A 168 6.59 -18.72 -12.45
CA GLU A 168 6.56 -20.14 -12.75
C GLU A 168 5.80 -20.94 -11.68
N ILE A 169 6.04 -20.67 -10.38
CA ILE A 169 5.38 -21.40 -9.30
C ILE A 169 3.89 -21.04 -9.13
N LYS A 170 3.47 -19.83 -9.51
CA LYS A 170 2.06 -19.36 -9.54
C LYS A 170 1.27 -19.57 -8.23
N ILE A 171 1.93 -19.52 -7.10
CA ILE A 171 1.29 -19.49 -5.78
C ILE A 171 1.54 -18.14 -5.10
N PRO A 172 0.73 -17.73 -4.13
CA PRO A 172 1.08 -16.63 -3.24
C PRO A 172 2.42 -16.88 -2.56
N THR A 173 3.21 -15.85 -2.36
CA THR A 173 4.50 -15.93 -1.67
C THR A 173 4.64 -14.73 -0.74
N VAL A 174 5.63 -14.73 0.14
CA VAL A 174 5.94 -13.59 1.01
C VAL A 174 6.06 -12.26 0.24
N PHE A 175 6.47 -12.28 -1.02
CA PHE A 175 6.52 -11.09 -1.88
C PHE A 175 5.15 -10.45 -2.17
N ASN A 176 4.05 -11.14 -1.89
CA ASN A 176 2.70 -10.56 -2.02
C ASN A 176 2.41 -9.55 -0.89
N ILE A 177 3.06 -9.70 0.25
CA ILE A 177 2.92 -8.81 1.40
C ILE A 177 4.11 -7.87 1.60
N LEU A 178 5.28 -8.17 1.02
CA LEU A 178 6.49 -7.36 1.21
C LEU A 178 6.46 -6.03 0.45
N GLY A 179 5.71 -5.93 -0.66
CA GLY A 179 5.62 -4.70 -1.46
C GLY A 179 5.24 -3.46 -0.63
N PRO A 180 4.11 -3.49 0.09
CA PRO A 180 3.69 -2.41 0.97
C PRO A 180 4.66 -2.10 2.13
N LEU A 181 5.48 -3.06 2.54
CA LEU A 181 6.44 -2.92 3.64
C LEU A 181 7.78 -2.32 3.20
N ALA A 182 8.00 -2.23 1.89
CA ALA A 182 9.28 -1.84 1.29
C ALA A 182 9.25 -0.46 0.60
N ASN A 183 8.42 0.47 1.08
CA ASN A 183 8.35 1.82 0.54
C ASN A 183 9.74 2.50 0.56
N PRO A 184 10.22 3.05 -0.58
CA PRO A 184 11.51 3.73 -0.68
C PRO A 184 11.67 4.93 0.25
N ALA A 185 10.59 5.65 0.56
CA ALA A 185 10.58 6.75 1.51
C ALA A 185 10.77 6.28 2.96
N LYS A 186 10.60 4.98 3.23
CA LYS A 186 10.53 4.41 4.60
C LYS A 186 9.48 5.12 5.45
N ALA A 187 8.32 5.40 4.83
CA ALA A 187 7.24 6.17 5.41
C ALA A 187 7.00 5.77 6.88
N ASN A 188 6.92 6.79 7.75
CA ASN A 188 6.78 6.59 9.19
C ASN A 188 5.31 6.60 9.65
N LEU A 189 4.37 6.83 8.72
CA LEU A 189 2.94 6.64 8.88
C LEU A 189 2.43 5.70 7.78
N GLN A 190 1.41 4.86 8.06
CA GLN A 190 0.88 3.95 7.03
C GLN A 190 -0.59 3.60 7.21
N LEU A 191 -1.35 3.61 6.11
CA LEU A 191 -2.62 2.92 5.97
C LEU A 191 -2.40 1.74 5.01
N LEU A 192 -2.43 0.52 5.56
CA LEU A 192 -2.18 -0.71 4.83
C LEU A 192 -3.44 -1.57 4.75
N GLY A 193 -3.94 -1.78 3.55
CA GLY A 193 -4.99 -2.77 3.29
C GLY A 193 -4.42 -4.18 3.06
N VAL A 194 -5.09 -5.20 3.58
CA VAL A 194 -4.69 -6.60 3.42
C VAL A 194 -5.84 -7.46 2.90
N TYR A 195 -5.52 -8.39 1.98
CA TYR A 195 -6.50 -9.28 1.36
C TYR A 195 -7.04 -10.37 2.29
N ASP A 196 -6.39 -10.62 3.41
CA ASP A 196 -6.74 -11.67 4.38
C ASP A 196 -6.75 -11.10 5.80
N ALA A 197 -7.84 -11.33 6.54
CA ALA A 197 -8.01 -10.85 7.91
C ALA A 197 -6.92 -11.35 8.87
N SER A 198 -6.36 -12.53 8.63
CA SER A 198 -5.28 -13.08 9.46
C SER A 198 -3.97 -12.29 9.40
N LEU A 199 -3.81 -11.41 8.39
CA LEU A 199 -2.65 -10.55 8.21
C LEU A 199 -2.74 -9.23 8.99
N VAL A 200 -3.92 -8.85 9.50
CA VAL A 200 -4.16 -7.55 10.12
C VAL A 200 -3.23 -7.32 11.31
N ASP A 201 -3.28 -8.15 12.33
CA ASP A 201 -2.44 -8.02 13.52
C ASP A 201 -0.93 -8.29 13.27
N PRO A 202 -0.56 -9.34 12.51
CA PRO A 202 0.85 -9.58 12.20
C PRO A 202 1.52 -8.44 11.44
N LEU A 203 0.87 -7.88 10.41
CA LEU A 203 1.48 -6.81 9.62
C LEU A 203 1.50 -5.47 10.36
N ALA A 204 0.58 -5.20 11.28
CA ALA A 204 0.67 -4.05 12.18
C ALA A 204 1.94 -4.11 13.04
N LYS A 205 2.26 -5.30 13.58
CA LYS A 205 3.49 -5.52 14.35
C LYS A 205 4.75 -5.40 13.49
N VAL A 206 4.72 -5.97 12.27
CA VAL A 206 5.82 -5.83 11.31
C VAL A 206 6.07 -4.36 10.98
N LEU A 207 5.04 -3.57 10.70
CA LEU A 207 5.16 -2.13 10.41
C LEU A 207 5.79 -1.38 11.59
N SER A 208 5.33 -1.66 12.81
CA SER A 208 5.92 -1.08 14.02
C SER A 208 7.41 -1.44 14.16
N ASN A 209 7.78 -2.72 13.93
CA ASN A 209 9.18 -3.15 13.94
C ASN A 209 10.03 -2.47 12.86
N LEU A 210 9.43 -2.12 11.72
CA LEU A 210 10.08 -1.40 10.63
C LEU A 210 10.18 0.11 10.85
N GLY A 211 9.74 0.61 12.01
CA GLY A 211 9.84 2.01 12.41
C GLY A 211 8.63 2.88 12.02
N VAL A 212 7.52 2.29 11.57
CA VAL A 212 6.27 3.03 11.38
C VAL A 212 5.72 3.38 12.76
N LYS A 213 5.56 4.67 13.03
CA LYS A 213 5.17 5.17 14.34
C LYS A 213 3.67 5.06 14.58
N ARG A 214 2.90 5.35 13.55
CA ARG A 214 1.44 5.35 13.60
C ARG A 214 0.84 4.84 12.31
N GLY A 215 -0.23 4.04 12.41
CA GLY A 215 -0.90 3.52 11.23
C GLY A 215 -2.09 2.64 11.54
N MET A 216 -2.68 2.17 10.46
CA MET A 216 -3.74 1.18 10.49
C MET A 216 -3.45 0.08 9.49
N VAL A 217 -3.64 -1.18 9.89
CA VAL A 217 -3.76 -2.30 8.99
C VAL A 217 -5.24 -2.69 8.93
N VAL A 218 -5.79 -2.73 7.73
CA VAL A 218 -7.24 -2.84 7.52
C VAL A 218 -7.59 -4.00 6.59
N HIS A 219 -8.73 -4.65 6.85
CA HIS A 219 -9.31 -5.68 6.00
C HIS A 219 -10.81 -5.50 5.94
N GLY A 220 -11.35 -5.18 4.76
CA GLY A 220 -12.79 -5.16 4.53
C GLY A 220 -13.36 -6.58 4.69
N ASN A 221 -14.37 -6.75 5.55
CA ASN A 221 -14.94 -8.08 5.85
C ASN A 221 -15.69 -8.70 4.65
N ASP A 222 -15.70 -8.02 3.52
CA ASP A 222 -16.10 -8.52 2.21
C ASP A 222 -14.93 -9.05 1.36
N GLY A 223 -13.71 -9.05 1.91
CA GLY A 223 -12.47 -9.52 1.30
C GLY A 223 -11.63 -8.43 0.65
N LEU A 224 -12.03 -7.16 0.81
CA LEU A 224 -11.35 -6.01 0.20
C LEU A 224 -10.09 -5.62 0.99
N ASP A 225 -9.00 -5.28 0.30
CA ASP A 225 -7.78 -4.73 0.91
C ASP A 225 -7.83 -3.20 1.07
N GLU A 226 -8.99 -2.70 1.52
CA GLU A 226 -9.30 -1.30 1.82
C GLU A 226 -10.34 -1.22 2.95
N ILE A 227 -10.62 -0.04 3.48
CA ILE A 227 -11.80 0.16 4.33
C ILE A 227 -13.05 0.07 3.45
N SER A 228 -13.89 -0.92 3.74
CA SER A 228 -15.05 -1.25 2.93
C SER A 228 -16.19 -0.22 3.08
N ALA A 229 -16.79 0.15 1.94
CA ALA A 229 -18.07 0.87 1.90
C ALA A 229 -19.28 -0.07 1.76
N VAL A 230 -19.05 -1.39 1.68
CA VAL A 230 -20.09 -2.42 1.49
C VAL A 230 -20.48 -3.08 2.81
N THR A 231 -19.52 -3.20 3.73
CA THR A 231 -19.69 -3.88 5.01
C THR A 231 -18.74 -3.30 6.06
N THR A 232 -18.62 -3.96 7.19
CA THR A 232 -17.66 -3.62 8.23
C THR A 232 -16.22 -3.90 7.81
N THR A 233 -15.25 -3.32 8.52
CA THR A 233 -13.81 -3.50 8.30
C THR A 233 -13.14 -3.88 9.62
N THR A 234 -12.30 -4.91 9.60
CA THR A 234 -11.41 -5.23 10.71
C THR A 234 -10.16 -4.36 10.63
N ILE A 235 -9.84 -3.67 11.71
CA ILE A 235 -8.73 -2.72 11.79
C ILE A 235 -7.85 -3.06 12.98
N CYS A 236 -6.53 -3.10 12.76
CA CYS A 236 -5.53 -2.95 13.83
C CYS A 236 -4.89 -1.57 13.70
N GLU A 237 -5.29 -0.66 14.57
CA GLU A 237 -4.68 0.65 14.71
C GLU A 237 -3.51 0.59 15.68
N PHE A 238 -2.40 1.23 15.35
CA PHE A 238 -1.24 1.30 16.24
C PHE A 238 -0.63 2.69 16.30
N ASN A 239 -0.09 3.02 17.45
CA ASN A 239 0.60 4.27 17.73
C ASN A 239 1.73 4.03 18.73
N ASP A 240 2.97 4.27 18.31
CA ASP A 240 4.19 4.11 19.10
C ASP A 240 4.23 2.77 19.89
N GLY A 241 3.96 1.66 19.20
CA GLY A 241 4.01 0.31 19.76
C GLY A 241 2.78 -0.10 20.58
N THR A 242 1.76 0.76 20.72
CA THR A 242 0.46 0.39 21.30
C THR A 242 -0.49 -0.03 20.18
N PHE A 243 -1.13 -1.19 20.31
CA PHE A 243 -2.01 -1.77 19.30
C PHE A 243 -3.44 -1.88 19.82
N ASN A 244 -4.41 -1.56 18.97
CA ASN A 244 -5.83 -1.68 19.25
C ASN A 244 -6.56 -2.28 18.05
N THR A 245 -7.11 -3.48 18.19
CA THR A 245 -7.87 -4.15 17.13
C THR A 245 -9.35 -4.01 17.39
N TYR A 246 -10.08 -3.52 16.38
CA TYR A 246 -11.52 -3.28 16.45
C TYR A 246 -12.18 -3.43 15.08
N THR A 247 -13.51 -3.42 15.08
CA THR A 247 -14.31 -3.43 13.85
C THR A 247 -14.89 -2.04 13.62
N LEU A 248 -14.64 -1.46 12.45
CA LEU A 248 -15.27 -0.23 11.98
C LEU A 248 -16.54 -0.58 11.21
N ASP A 249 -17.65 -0.01 11.64
CA ASP A 249 -18.94 -0.06 10.92
C ASP A 249 -19.20 1.34 10.31
N PRO A 250 -19.23 1.48 8.98
CA PRO A 250 -19.49 2.77 8.35
C PRO A 250 -20.84 3.38 8.74
N THR A 251 -21.83 2.54 9.07
CA THR A 251 -23.17 3.02 9.44
C THR A 251 -23.17 3.76 10.78
N ALA A 252 -22.25 3.45 11.68
CA ALA A 252 -22.07 4.16 12.94
C ALA A 252 -21.61 5.63 12.74
N TYR A 253 -21.06 5.94 11.58
CA TYR A 253 -20.64 7.29 11.16
C TYR A 253 -21.61 7.94 10.18
N GLY A 254 -22.82 7.37 10.01
CA GLY A 254 -23.87 7.91 9.16
C GLY A 254 -23.75 7.61 7.67
N PHE A 255 -22.83 6.72 7.27
CA PHE A 255 -22.73 6.28 5.89
C PHE A 255 -23.75 5.20 5.55
N THR A 256 -24.28 5.25 4.34
CA THR A 256 -25.09 4.16 3.77
C THR A 256 -24.15 3.18 3.06
N LEU A 257 -24.32 1.90 3.35
CA LEU A 257 -23.57 0.84 2.65
C LEU A 257 -23.99 0.78 1.18
N CYS A 258 -23.06 0.48 0.29
CA CYS A 258 -23.29 0.34 -1.14
C CYS A 258 -23.18 -1.13 -1.58
N ASP A 259 -23.56 -1.41 -2.82
CA ASP A 259 -23.33 -2.72 -3.42
C ASP A 259 -21.88 -2.82 -3.97
N LYS A 260 -21.29 -4.04 -3.92
CA LYS A 260 -19.95 -4.29 -4.50
C LYS A 260 -19.84 -3.85 -5.96
N ALA A 261 -20.92 -4.00 -6.73
CA ALA A 261 -20.97 -3.62 -8.13
C ALA A 261 -20.72 -2.10 -8.35
N GLU A 262 -21.07 -1.27 -7.37
CA GLU A 262 -20.80 0.16 -7.43
C GLU A 262 -19.31 0.48 -7.39
N LEU A 263 -18.48 -0.36 -6.74
CA LEU A 263 -17.05 -0.11 -6.57
C LEU A 263 -16.19 -0.61 -7.74
N VAL A 264 -16.80 -1.28 -8.72
CA VAL A 264 -16.07 -1.87 -9.86
C VAL A 264 -15.38 -0.76 -10.66
N GLY A 265 -14.11 -1.02 -10.97
CA GLY A 265 -13.28 -0.23 -11.89
C GLY A 265 -13.23 -0.85 -13.29
N GLY A 266 -12.30 -0.36 -14.10
CA GLY A 266 -12.16 -0.76 -15.50
C GLY A 266 -10.73 -0.69 -16.01
N THR A 267 -10.57 -0.24 -17.25
CA THR A 267 -9.28 0.05 -17.87
C THR A 267 -8.59 1.23 -17.18
N PRO A 268 -7.31 1.48 -17.42
CA PRO A 268 -6.63 2.68 -16.89
C PRO A 268 -7.37 3.98 -17.21
N GLU A 269 -7.89 4.13 -18.43
CA GLU A 269 -8.62 5.32 -18.87
C GLU A 269 -9.97 5.46 -18.14
N GLU A 270 -10.69 4.36 -17.95
CA GLU A 270 -11.96 4.34 -17.20
C GLU A 270 -11.71 4.69 -15.74
N ASN A 271 -10.67 4.14 -15.11
CA ASN A 271 -10.30 4.43 -13.72
C ASN A 271 -9.81 5.88 -13.56
N ALA A 272 -9.06 6.41 -14.53
CA ALA A 272 -8.67 7.82 -14.54
C ALA A 272 -9.90 8.76 -14.63
N GLN A 273 -10.91 8.39 -15.43
CA GLN A 273 -12.16 9.17 -15.50
C GLN A 273 -12.95 9.08 -14.20
N ILE A 274 -13.07 7.89 -13.61
CA ILE A 274 -13.70 7.70 -12.28
C ILE A 274 -13.00 8.58 -11.23
N ALA A 275 -11.67 8.56 -11.19
CA ALA A 275 -10.90 9.39 -10.26
C ALA A 275 -11.18 10.89 -10.43
N LYS A 276 -11.18 11.40 -11.66
CA LYS A 276 -11.53 12.81 -11.96
C LYS A 276 -12.95 13.16 -11.54
N ASP A 277 -13.90 12.26 -11.80
CA ASP A 277 -15.31 12.51 -11.49
C ASP A 277 -15.59 12.45 -9.98
N ILE A 278 -14.86 11.61 -9.21
CA ILE A 278 -14.91 11.66 -7.75
C ILE A 278 -14.29 12.95 -7.22
N LEU A 279 -13.08 13.31 -7.67
CA LEU A 279 -12.34 14.48 -7.21
C LEU A 279 -13.03 15.80 -7.58
N SER A 280 -13.83 15.82 -8.64
CA SER A 280 -14.65 16.98 -9.06
C SER A 280 -16.05 17.02 -8.43
N GLY A 281 -16.39 16.04 -7.58
CA GLY A 281 -17.70 15.98 -6.92
C GLY A 281 -18.86 15.53 -7.80
N LYS A 282 -18.62 15.03 -9.01
CA LYS A 282 -19.68 14.53 -9.91
C LYS A 282 -20.21 13.17 -9.46
N ILE A 283 -19.36 12.29 -8.94
CA ILE A 283 -19.75 11.00 -8.37
C ILE A 283 -20.09 11.19 -6.90
N THR A 284 -21.29 10.72 -6.51
CA THR A 284 -21.83 10.86 -5.14
C THR A 284 -22.31 9.54 -4.55
N ASP A 285 -22.05 8.42 -5.23
CA ASP A 285 -22.45 7.05 -4.88
C ASP A 285 -21.41 6.35 -3.95
N GLY A 286 -21.46 5.02 -3.90
CA GLY A 286 -20.56 4.18 -3.10
C GLY A 286 -19.08 4.41 -3.37
N LYS A 287 -18.69 4.81 -4.61
CA LYS A 287 -17.29 5.13 -4.91
C LYS A 287 -16.79 6.35 -4.11
N ARG A 288 -17.63 7.38 -4.00
CA ARG A 288 -17.31 8.55 -3.18
C ARG A 288 -17.21 8.18 -1.71
N THR A 289 -18.12 7.33 -1.22
CA THR A 289 -18.09 6.82 0.16
C THR A 289 -16.80 6.05 0.44
N ALA A 290 -16.39 5.14 -0.44
CA ALA A 290 -15.15 4.39 -0.29
C ALA A 290 -13.91 5.32 -0.19
N VAL A 291 -13.86 6.38 -1.00
CA VAL A 291 -12.77 7.37 -0.91
C VAL A 291 -12.82 8.14 0.40
N ILE A 292 -14.00 8.55 0.87
CA ILE A 292 -14.13 9.28 2.15
C ILE A 292 -13.63 8.42 3.31
N LEU A 293 -14.01 7.14 3.37
CA LEU A 293 -13.59 6.23 4.43
C LEU A 293 -12.06 6.03 4.45
N ASN A 294 -11.46 5.75 3.30
CA ASN A 294 -10.01 5.50 3.22
C ASN A 294 -9.18 6.78 3.36
N ALA A 295 -9.57 7.88 2.71
CA ALA A 295 -8.89 9.16 2.89
C ALA A 295 -9.08 9.73 4.30
N GLY A 296 -10.27 9.59 4.89
CA GLY A 296 -10.55 10.03 6.25
C GLY A 296 -9.74 9.28 7.29
N ALA A 297 -9.56 7.97 7.13
CA ALA A 297 -8.67 7.19 7.99
C ALA A 297 -7.20 7.63 7.82
N ALA A 298 -6.76 7.90 6.61
CA ALA A 298 -5.42 8.43 6.38
C ALA A 298 -5.23 9.84 6.99
N LEU A 299 -6.26 10.70 6.93
CA LEU A 299 -6.26 12.02 7.59
C LEU A 299 -6.29 11.90 9.11
N HIS A 300 -7.02 10.92 9.67
CA HIS A 300 -6.95 10.60 11.09
C HIS A 300 -5.50 10.25 11.51
N ILE A 301 -4.81 9.43 10.73
CA ILE A 301 -3.42 9.04 11.00
C ILE A 301 -2.50 10.28 10.93
N THR A 302 -2.57 11.08 9.85
CA THR A 302 -1.64 12.18 9.59
C THR A 302 -1.89 13.40 10.47
N ASN A 303 -3.14 13.80 10.64
CA ASN A 303 -3.51 15.05 11.31
C ASN A 303 -3.80 14.86 12.80
N ARG A 304 -3.79 13.62 13.30
CA ARG A 304 -4.09 13.27 14.71
C ARG A 304 -5.47 13.78 15.17
N ILE A 305 -6.45 13.73 14.29
CA ILE A 305 -7.86 14.04 14.53
C ILE A 305 -8.66 12.75 14.74
N SER A 306 -9.91 12.81 15.18
CA SER A 306 -10.76 11.62 15.27
C SER A 306 -11.09 11.05 13.88
N LEU A 307 -11.54 9.79 13.79
CA LEU A 307 -12.03 9.20 12.53
C LEU A 307 -13.19 10.01 11.95
N GLU A 308 -14.13 10.44 12.81
CA GLU A 308 -15.28 11.24 12.41
C GLU A 308 -14.84 12.58 11.78
N GLU A 309 -13.89 13.29 12.40
CA GLU A 309 -13.30 14.50 11.85
C GLU A 309 -12.54 14.23 10.54
N GLY A 310 -11.85 13.09 10.45
CA GLY A 310 -11.16 12.67 9.23
C GLY A 310 -12.13 12.42 8.07
N PHE A 311 -13.23 11.73 8.31
CA PHE A 311 -14.28 11.51 7.31
C PHE A 311 -14.95 12.82 6.87
N ALA A 312 -15.26 13.71 7.82
CA ALA A 312 -15.82 15.02 7.51
C ALA A 312 -14.86 15.86 6.65
N LEU A 313 -13.58 15.89 7.00
CA LEU A 313 -12.56 16.61 6.24
C LEU A 313 -12.40 16.04 4.82
N ALA A 314 -12.39 14.72 4.66
CA ALA A 314 -12.31 14.08 3.34
C ALA A 314 -13.55 14.42 2.49
N ALA A 315 -14.74 14.45 3.07
CA ALA A 315 -15.98 14.84 2.40
C ALA A 315 -15.95 16.29 1.93
N ASP A 316 -15.43 17.20 2.76
CA ASP A 316 -15.30 18.64 2.45
C ASP A 316 -14.29 18.88 1.31
N ILE A 317 -13.16 18.15 1.30
CA ILE A 317 -12.14 18.21 0.24
C ILE A 317 -12.73 17.80 -1.10
N LEU A 318 -13.54 16.75 -1.14
CA LEU A 318 -14.23 16.32 -2.34
C LEU A 318 -15.33 17.31 -2.77
N ALA A 319 -16.01 17.96 -1.82
CA ALA A 319 -17.06 18.91 -2.11
C ALA A 319 -16.54 20.26 -2.67
N ASN A 320 -15.38 20.72 -2.17
CA ASN A 320 -14.81 22.01 -2.55
C ASN A 320 -13.83 21.94 -3.74
N GLY A 321 -13.54 20.73 -4.28
CA GLY A 321 -12.69 20.52 -5.44
C GLY A 321 -11.18 20.62 -5.17
N SER A 322 -10.73 20.75 -3.93
CA SER A 322 -9.30 20.86 -3.60
C SER A 322 -8.54 19.56 -3.91
N GLY A 323 -9.20 18.39 -3.88
CA GLY A 323 -8.63 17.13 -4.33
C GLY A 323 -8.31 17.13 -5.83
N LEU A 324 -9.20 17.68 -6.67
CA LEU A 324 -8.96 17.81 -8.12
C LEU A 324 -7.80 18.78 -8.39
N LYS A 325 -7.77 19.92 -7.70
CA LYS A 325 -6.66 20.86 -7.79
C LYS A 325 -5.32 20.22 -7.41
N LYS A 326 -5.29 19.37 -6.38
CA LYS A 326 -4.09 18.62 -5.98
C LYS A 326 -3.61 17.72 -7.11
N LEU A 327 -4.50 17.00 -7.81
CA LEU A 327 -4.17 16.19 -8.97
C LEU A 327 -3.56 17.04 -10.10
N GLU A 328 -4.19 18.17 -10.44
CA GLU A 328 -3.71 19.07 -11.50
C GLU A 328 -2.31 19.60 -11.20
N ASP A 329 -2.05 20.03 -9.95
CA ASP A 329 -0.74 20.51 -9.52
C ASP A 329 0.31 19.38 -9.58
N PHE A 330 -0.07 18.15 -9.19
CA PHE A 330 0.82 16.99 -9.25
C PHE A 330 1.17 16.62 -10.70
N ILE A 331 0.20 16.63 -11.61
CA ILE A 331 0.44 16.42 -13.05
C ILE A 331 1.42 17.48 -13.56
N ALA A 332 1.18 18.76 -13.28
CA ALA A 332 2.05 19.84 -13.72
C ALA A 332 3.49 19.68 -13.22
N ALA A 333 3.66 19.39 -11.92
CA ALA A 333 4.97 19.27 -11.30
C ALA A 333 5.77 18.05 -11.80
N THR A 334 5.12 16.94 -12.11
CA THR A 334 5.83 15.75 -12.62
C THR A 334 6.20 15.84 -14.10
N ASN A 335 5.61 16.78 -14.85
CA ASN A 335 5.89 17.01 -16.27
C ASN A 335 6.71 18.29 -16.54
N ALA A 336 7.10 19.02 -15.50
CA ALA A 336 7.97 20.18 -15.59
C ALA A 336 9.44 19.74 -15.70
#